data_a231b5f13d3207997a721d0f7fc48c31
#
_entry.id   a231b5f13d3207997a721d0f7fc48c31
#
_cell.length_a   1.000
_cell.length_b   1.000
_cell.length_c   1.000
_cell.angle_alpha   90.00
_cell.angle_beta   90.00
_cell.angle_gamma   90.00
#
_symmetry.space_group_name_H-M   'P 1'
#
loop_
_entity.id
_entity.type
_entity.pdbx_description
1 polymer ?
#
loop_
_entity_poly.entity_id
_entity_poly.type
_entity_poly.pdbx_seq_one_letter_code
_entity_poly.pdbx_strand_id
1 'polypeptide(L)'
;MSKDFDIRHSNAGNIFLGVLAIATIRDFIEISLKGRELIDPLNPSNSLKTYFLHFNSFYFLVFVSLSLILYFFARKKTCISECFKIGALAMALIWLGPLFDYFAFGHFDMTYPSDPLFVVCNLHHFVDPNFSYEGLSKGMRLEIILAGLGGMGYIYYKTKKIIRSVCGGICLSATCLAIGLLIPFITQYYEYGLNFGYHKLYNSTLLHQGFVVHGAGCKIALFYIFLCIILFSLAYYIRSHNRFFAIIRNMRWTRSLHYLVLFGAGIMFIYHNPPIPNPSLADYYDYLATIWNHPIDLFGIFMASVAIFLSFQSAVIFNDIYDYGIDEVSNADRPLVTKAISQSEYRLIGRSFAILALTIAFCIHETFFFFVLLYQMMAFLYSAPPFRLRNYFIASNLELAIIFLVTLHAGTTVLIPEYRFENVPHHITFGFIICYALALVVKDFKDYEGDKKSNVHTLYTLFGIKIGNFATAILVCCATLLTPLLLHLSQLIVFSGIVCILFLLAITFVEKRNIKEMTVTSLYFIYVLTIFYFLIFQQQGTYIDYH
;
A
#
# COMPACT_ATOMS: atom_id res chain seq x y z
N MET A 1 -27.43 33.17 -10.11
CA MET A 1 -27.23 31.90 -9.38
C MET A 1 -26.81 30.75 -10.30
N SER A 2 -25.87 30.90 -11.24
CA SER A 2 -25.51 29.86 -12.22
C SER A 2 -24.00 29.77 -12.50
N LYS A 3 -23.15 30.29 -11.63
CA LYS A 3 -21.68 30.25 -11.82
C LYS A 3 -20.93 29.24 -10.95
N ASP A 4 -21.57 28.61 -9.96
CA ASP A 4 -20.84 27.85 -8.91
C ASP A 4 -20.81 26.34 -9.10
N PHE A 5 -21.42 25.79 -10.15
CA PHE A 5 -21.35 24.34 -10.46
C PHE A 5 -20.57 24.06 -11.74
N ASP A 6 -19.37 24.65 -11.86
CA ASP A 6 -18.50 24.32 -13.01
C ASP A 6 -17.70 23.04 -12.75
N ILE A 7 -18.33 21.91 -13.06
CA ILE A 7 -17.75 20.56 -13.05
C ILE A 7 -16.46 20.48 -13.92
N ARG A 8 -16.27 21.42 -14.86
CA ARG A 8 -15.13 21.40 -15.80
C ARG A 8 -13.79 21.63 -15.11
N HIS A 9 -13.76 22.33 -13.98
CA HIS A 9 -12.53 22.66 -13.26
C HIS A 9 -12.26 21.81 -12.01
N SER A 10 -13.05 20.74 -11.75
CA SER A 10 -12.81 19.87 -10.59
C SER A 10 -11.47 19.13 -10.74
N ASN A 11 -10.61 19.30 -9.75
CA ASN A 11 -9.35 18.58 -9.62
C ASN A 11 -9.63 17.10 -9.24
N ALA A 12 -8.75 16.17 -9.65
CA ALA A 12 -8.87 14.75 -9.30
C ALA A 12 -8.97 14.51 -7.78
N GLY A 13 -8.28 15.32 -6.97
CA GLY A 13 -8.38 15.26 -5.51
C GLY A 13 -9.80 15.59 -5.00
N ASN A 14 -10.49 16.56 -5.60
CA ASN A 14 -11.85 16.91 -5.22
C ASN A 14 -12.86 15.80 -5.58
N ILE A 15 -12.64 15.10 -6.69
CA ILE A 15 -13.46 13.93 -7.07
C ILE A 15 -13.29 12.82 -6.04
N PHE A 16 -12.06 12.51 -5.66
CA PHE A 16 -11.76 11.49 -4.67
C PHE A 16 -12.38 11.83 -3.30
N LEU A 17 -12.18 13.06 -2.81
CA LEU A 17 -12.78 13.53 -1.54
C LEU A 17 -14.31 13.55 -1.61
N GLY A 18 -14.89 13.89 -2.76
CA GLY A 18 -16.33 13.86 -2.97
C GLY A 18 -16.90 12.44 -2.85
N VAL A 19 -16.26 11.45 -3.48
CA VAL A 19 -16.67 10.04 -3.38
C VAL A 19 -16.51 9.53 -1.95
N LEU A 20 -15.40 9.87 -1.28
CA LEU A 20 -15.19 9.49 0.12
C LEU A 20 -16.28 10.09 1.03
N ALA A 21 -16.60 11.38 0.85
CA ALA A 21 -17.65 12.02 1.62
C ALA A 21 -19.03 11.37 1.39
N ILE A 22 -19.37 11.06 0.12
CA ILE A 22 -20.63 10.40 -0.23
C ILE A 22 -20.72 9.01 0.42
N ALA A 23 -19.64 8.20 0.35
CA ALA A 23 -19.58 6.89 0.96
C ALA A 23 -19.66 6.98 2.49
N THR A 24 -18.92 7.90 3.12
CA THR A 24 -18.96 8.10 4.57
C THR A 24 -20.34 8.56 5.07
N ILE A 25 -21.02 9.46 4.33
CA ILE A 25 -22.40 9.87 4.65
C ILE A 25 -23.35 8.66 4.56
N ARG A 26 -23.17 7.80 3.57
CA ARG A 26 -23.96 6.59 3.44
C ARG A 26 -23.75 5.66 4.64
N ASP A 27 -22.49 5.46 5.07
CA ASP A 27 -22.19 4.67 6.26
C ASP A 27 -22.85 5.28 7.51
N PHE A 28 -22.82 6.61 7.64
CA PHE A 28 -23.48 7.31 8.73
C PHE A 28 -25.01 7.14 8.71
N ILE A 29 -25.65 7.23 7.53
CA ILE A 29 -27.09 6.96 7.37
C ILE A 29 -27.40 5.54 7.87
N GLU A 30 -26.62 4.55 7.45
CA GLU A 30 -26.83 3.16 7.86
C GLU A 30 -26.69 2.97 9.37
N ILE A 31 -25.63 3.50 9.98
CA ILE A 31 -25.42 3.45 11.43
C ILE A 31 -26.60 4.10 12.17
N SER A 32 -27.09 5.23 11.67
CA SER A 32 -28.21 5.95 12.30
C SER A 32 -29.53 5.19 12.20
N LEU A 33 -29.76 4.45 11.11
CA LEU A 33 -30.98 3.66 10.90
C LEU A 33 -30.97 2.33 11.66
N LYS A 34 -29.80 1.69 11.80
CA LYS A 34 -29.66 0.42 12.56
C LYS A 34 -29.57 0.61 14.10
N GLY A 35 -29.27 1.81 14.56
CA GLY A 35 -29.12 2.08 15.98
C GLY A 35 -27.87 1.44 16.61
N ARG A 36 -27.96 1.12 17.93
CA ARG A 36 -26.80 0.64 18.73
C ARG A 36 -26.31 -0.78 18.40
N GLU A 37 -27.04 -1.54 17.63
CA GLU A 37 -26.68 -2.94 17.29
C GLU A 37 -25.42 -3.06 16.44
N LEU A 38 -24.98 -1.98 15.78
CA LEU A 38 -23.76 -1.93 14.96
C LEU A 38 -22.46 -1.82 15.76
N ILE A 39 -22.54 -1.43 17.03
CA ILE A 39 -21.38 -1.30 17.91
C ILE A 39 -21.55 -2.29 19.04
N ASP A 40 -21.23 -3.55 18.78
CA ASP A 40 -21.08 -4.54 19.84
C ASP A 40 -19.66 -4.43 20.43
N PRO A 41 -19.50 -3.88 21.65
CA PRO A 41 -18.18 -3.77 22.28
C PRO A 41 -17.56 -5.13 22.60
N LEU A 42 -18.35 -6.21 22.58
CA LEU A 42 -17.89 -7.57 22.83
C LEU A 42 -17.45 -8.30 21.55
N ASN A 43 -17.70 -7.73 20.36
CA ASN A 43 -17.29 -8.32 19.10
C ASN A 43 -16.34 -7.38 18.34
N PRO A 44 -15.02 -7.54 18.51
CA PRO A 44 -14.03 -6.68 17.84
C PRO A 44 -14.08 -6.74 16.31
N SER A 45 -14.71 -7.74 15.70
CA SER A 45 -14.94 -7.82 14.26
C SER A 45 -15.92 -6.75 13.74
N ASN A 46 -16.75 -6.19 14.61
CA ASN A 46 -17.73 -5.13 14.31
C ASN A 46 -17.25 -3.75 14.79
N SER A 47 -15.95 -3.51 14.84
CA SER A 47 -15.43 -2.18 15.18
C SER A 47 -15.80 -1.15 14.11
N LEU A 48 -16.01 0.12 14.53
CA LEU A 48 -16.24 1.24 13.61
C LEU A 48 -15.14 1.34 12.53
N LYS A 49 -13.89 1.04 12.90
CA LYS A 49 -12.74 0.95 11.99
C LYS A 49 -12.99 -0.05 10.86
N THR A 50 -13.36 -1.28 11.22
CA THR A 50 -13.61 -2.39 10.28
C THR A 50 -14.75 -2.05 9.33
N TYR A 51 -15.84 -1.52 9.87
CA TYR A 51 -17.00 -1.10 9.11
C TYR A 51 -16.66 0.02 8.12
N PHE A 52 -16.03 1.09 8.58
CA PHE A 52 -15.66 2.24 7.75
C PHE A 52 -14.71 1.84 6.61
N LEU A 53 -13.66 1.08 6.89
CA LEU A 53 -12.70 0.67 5.87
C LEU A 53 -13.33 -0.26 4.83
N HIS A 54 -14.15 -1.20 5.27
CA HIS A 54 -14.79 -2.17 4.40
C HIS A 54 -15.72 -1.51 3.38
N PHE A 55 -16.71 -0.74 3.85
CA PHE A 55 -17.70 -0.17 2.94
C PHE A 55 -17.13 0.95 2.08
N ASN A 56 -16.26 1.80 2.61
CA ASN A 56 -15.61 2.81 1.78
C ASN A 56 -14.79 2.17 0.66
N SER A 57 -14.01 1.12 0.92
CA SER A 57 -13.24 0.42 -0.12
C SER A 57 -14.15 -0.25 -1.16
N PHE A 58 -15.27 -0.82 -0.75
CA PHE A 58 -16.32 -1.35 -1.63
C PHE A 58 -16.87 -0.27 -2.58
N TYR A 59 -17.30 0.87 -2.03
CA TYR A 59 -17.84 1.96 -2.84
C TYR A 59 -16.81 2.60 -3.77
N PHE A 60 -15.55 2.67 -3.36
CA PHE A 60 -14.48 3.08 -4.27
C PHE A 60 -14.29 2.10 -5.42
N LEU A 61 -14.38 0.80 -5.18
CA LEU A 61 -14.30 -0.20 -6.22
C LEU A 61 -15.48 -0.07 -7.20
N VAL A 62 -16.69 0.10 -6.70
CA VAL A 62 -17.89 0.38 -7.53
C VAL A 62 -17.67 1.64 -8.36
N PHE A 63 -17.27 2.74 -7.74
CA PHE A 63 -17.03 4.01 -8.40
C PHE A 63 -16.06 3.92 -9.58
N VAL A 64 -14.87 3.33 -9.36
CA VAL A 64 -13.85 3.25 -10.42
C VAL A 64 -14.28 2.29 -11.51
N SER A 65 -14.91 1.17 -11.17
CA SER A 65 -15.41 0.19 -12.14
C SER A 65 -16.47 0.80 -13.05
N LEU A 66 -17.48 1.45 -12.48
CA LEU A 66 -18.55 2.11 -13.24
C LEU A 66 -18.01 3.24 -14.12
N SER A 67 -17.07 4.04 -13.61
CA SER A 67 -16.42 5.11 -14.39
C SER A 67 -15.67 4.57 -15.60
N LEU A 68 -14.97 3.46 -15.47
CA LEU A 68 -14.27 2.80 -16.57
C LEU A 68 -15.24 2.20 -17.60
N ILE A 69 -16.34 1.59 -17.17
CA ILE A 69 -17.38 1.06 -18.07
C ILE A 69 -18.03 2.20 -18.84
N LEU A 70 -18.41 3.29 -18.17
CA LEU A 70 -18.94 4.48 -18.84
C LEU A 70 -17.97 4.99 -19.91
N TYR A 71 -16.66 5.07 -19.57
CA TYR A 71 -15.65 5.46 -20.55
C TYR A 71 -15.58 4.47 -21.73
N PHE A 72 -15.57 3.16 -21.49
CA PHE A 72 -15.49 2.15 -22.54
C PHE A 72 -16.66 2.27 -23.54
N PHE A 73 -17.87 2.44 -23.04
CA PHE A 73 -19.06 2.58 -23.89
C PHE A 73 -19.20 3.98 -24.52
N ALA A 74 -18.62 5.03 -23.96
CA ALA A 74 -18.72 6.40 -24.46
C ALA A 74 -17.40 6.94 -25.07
N ARG A 75 -16.29 6.20 -25.07
CA ARG A 75 -14.91 6.63 -25.34
C ARG A 75 -14.68 7.47 -26.62
N LYS A 76 -15.52 7.31 -27.64
CA LYS A 76 -15.41 8.10 -28.88
C LYS A 76 -15.96 9.54 -28.74
N LYS A 77 -16.70 9.84 -27.66
CA LYS A 77 -17.44 11.08 -27.45
C LYS A 77 -17.18 11.75 -26.11
N THR A 78 -16.33 11.15 -25.27
CA THR A 78 -16.00 11.66 -23.94
C THR A 78 -14.57 11.29 -23.54
N CYS A 79 -13.99 12.00 -22.60
CA CYS A 79 -12.71 11.66 -21.99
C CYS A 79 -12.92 10.91 -20.67
N ILE A 80 -11.89 10.17 -20.24
CA ILE A 80 -11.94 9.39 -19.01
C ILE A 80 -12.22 10.26 -17.76
N SER A 81 -11.65 11.47 -17.73
CA SER A 81 -11.88 12.42 -16.62
C SER A 81 -13.35 12.83 -16.47
N GLU A 82 -14.07 13.00 -17.59
CA GLU A 82 -15.50 13.30 -17.56
C GLU A 82 -16.31 12.14 -17.01
N CYS A 83 -15.95 10.89 -17.40
CA CYS A 83 -16.63 9.70 -16.88
C CYS A 83 -16.44 9.55 -15.37
N PHE A 84 -15.25 9.88 -14.83
CA PHE A 84 -15.01 9.89 -13.39
C PHE A 84 -15.81 10.98 -12.66
N LYS A 85 -16.00 12.15 -13.26
CA LYS A 85 -16.87 13.20 -12.68
C LYS A 85 -18.33 12.76 -12.62
N ILE A 86 -18.83 12.18 -13.71
CA ILE A 86 -20.21 11.66 -13.76
C ILE A 86 -20.38 10.49 -12.81
N GLY A 87 -19.39 9.56 -12.76
CA GLY A 87 -19.39 8.46 -11.81
C GLY A 87 -19.45 8.95 -10.35
N ALA A 88 -18.67 9.97 -10.00
CA ALA A 88 -18.70 10.55 -8.65
C ALA A 88 -20.06 11.16 -8.29
N LEU A 89 -20.72 11.86 -9.21
CA LEU A 89 -22.08 12.36 -9.01
C LEU A 89 -23.08 11.22 -8.85
N ALA A 90 -22.97 10.17 -9.68
CA ALA A 90 -23.83 9.01 -9.62
C ALA A 90 -23.69 8.22 -8.31
N MET A 91 -22.55 8.32 -7.61
CA MET A 91 -22.38 7.68 -6.29
C MET A 91 -23.38 8.20 -5.26
N ALA A 92 -23.96 9.38 -5.40
CA ALA A 92 -25.02 9.85 -4.49
C ALA A 92 -26.26 8.93 -4.50
N LEU A 93 -26.46 8.11 -5.53
CA LEU A 93 -27.54 7.11 -5.59
C LEU A 93 -27.45 6.08 -4.46
N ILE A 94 -26.25 5.81 -3.91
CA ILE A 94 -26.08 4.84 -2.80
C ILE A 94 -26.77 5.26 -1.50
N TRP A 95 -27.24 6.49 -1.38
CA TRP A 95 -28.05 6.92 -0.24
C TRP A 95 -29.50 6.47 -0.32
N LEU A 96 -29.99 6.18 -1.54
CA LEU A 96 -31.39 5.84 -1.78
C LEU A 96 -31.77 4.48 -1.21
N GLY A 97 -30.85 3.49 -1.28
CA GLY A 97 -31.15 2.12 -0.85
C GLY A 97 -31.55 2.02 0.62
N PRO A 98 -30.69 2.44 1.57
CA PRO A 98 -31.04 2.38 3.00
C PRO A 98 -32.25 3.23 3.37
N LEU A 99 -32.41 4.40 2.74
CA LEU A 99 -33.57 5.26 2.98
C LEU A 99 -34.85 4.62 2.45
N PHE A 100 -34.81 4.04 1.25
CA PHE A 100 -35.96 3.37 0.65
C PHE A 100 -36.38 2.16 1.49
N ASP A 101 -35.45 1.30 1.90
CA ASP A 101 -35.75 0.14 2.71
C ASP A 101 -36.35 0.52 4.07
N TYR A 102 -35.77 1.51 4.75
CA TYR A 102 -36.24 1.98 6.03
C TYR A 102 -37.66 2.59 5.96
N PHE A 103 -37.91 3.52 5.03
CA PHE A 103 -39.20 4.19 4.94
C PHE A 103 -40.31 3.31 4.33
N ALA A 104 -39.96 2.39 3.41
CA ALA A 104 -40.95 1.55 2.76
C ALA A 104 -41.24 0.26 3.53
N PHE A 105 -40.27 -0.29 4.28
CA PHE A 105 -40.37 -1.61 4.92
C PHE A 105 -40.07 -1.58 6.41
N GLY A 106 -39.71 -0.44 6.98
CA GLY A 106 -39.49 -0.26 8.42
C GLY A 106 -38.19 -0.85 8.96
N HIS A 107 -37.37 -1.45 8.11
CA HIS A 107 -36.06 -1.99 8.48
C HIS A 107 -35.10 -1.90 7.30
N PHE A 108 -33.82 -1.80 7.63
CA PHE A 108 -32.74 -1.89 6.66
C PHE A 108 -31.71 -2.90 7.18
N ASP A 109 -31.35 -3.87 6.36
CA ASP A 109 -30.28 -4.80 6.66
C ASP A 109 -29.35 -4.93 5.46
N MET A 110 -28.14 -4.37 5.60
CA MET A 110 -27.11 -4.50 4.61
C MET A 110 -26.21 -5.67 5.00
N THR A 111 -26.46 -6.78 4.37
CA THR A 111 -25.62 -7.97 4.47
C THR A 111 -25.17 -8.40 3.08
N TYR A 112 -24.18 -9.25 3.01
CA TYR A 112 -23.85 -9.89 1.75
C TYR A 112 -24.81 -11.04 1.49
N PRO A 113 -25.14 -11.33 0.22
CA PRO A 113 -25.93 -12.51 -0.12
C PRO A 113 -25.30 -13.78 0.45
N SER A 114 -26.08 -14.54 1.19
CA SER A 114 -25.65 -15.80 1.80
C SER A 114 -25.45 -16.92 0.76
N ASP A 115 -26.14 -16.84 -0.37
CA ASP A 115 -25.98 -17.75 -1.50
C ASP A 115 -25.87 -16.94 -2.81
N PRO A 116 -24.64 -16.69 -3.31
CA PRO A 116 -24.45 -15.95 -4.54
C PRO A 116 -24.95 -16.68 -5.79
N LEU A 117 -24.95 -18.01 -5.82
CA LEU A 117 -25.51 -18.76 -6.94
C LEU A 117 -27.05 -18.67 -6.98
N PHE A 118 -27.69 -18.71 -5.82
CA PHE A 118 -29.15 -18.49 -5.75
C PHE A 118 -29.51 -17.13 -6.36
N VAL A 119 -28.73 -16.06 -6.07
CA VAL A 119 -28.97 -14.73 -6.67
C VAL A 119 -28.83 -14.80 -8.19
N VAL A 120 -27.78 -15.44 -8.71
CA VAL A 120 -27.50 -15.52 -10.16
C VAL A 120 -28.58 -16.36 -10.86
N CYS A 121 -28.98 -17.49 -10.30
CA CYS A 121 -30.00 -18.36 -10.89
C CYS A 121 -31.41 -17.72 -10.92
N ASN A 122 -31.68 -16.83 -9.98
CA ASN A 122 -33.00 -16.19 -9.85
C ASN A 122 -33.03 -14.74 -10.39
N LEU A 123 -32.05 -14.32 -11.22
CA LEU A 123 -32.01 -12.97 -11.78
C LEU A 123 -33.28 -12.52 -12.50
N HIS A 124 -34.10 -13.44 -13.00
CA HIS A 124 -35.37 -13.12 -13.63
C HIS A 124 -36.40 -12.53 -12.64
N HIS A 125 -36.24 -12.78 -11.32
CA HIS A 125 -37.02 -12.14 -10.26
C HIS A 125 -36.39 -10.85 -9.72
N PHE A 126 -35.29 -10.36 -10.31
CA PHE A 126 -34.53 -9.21 -9.75
C PHE A 126 -35.39 -7.94 -9.60
N VAL A 127 -36.37 -7.75 -10.49
CA VAL A 127 -37.29 -6.60 -10.50
C VAL A 127 -38.57 -6.88 -9.70
N ASP A 128 -38.86 -8.15 -9.35
CA ASP A 128 -40.05 -8.51 -8.61
C ASP A 128 -39.98 -8.03 -7.15
N PRO A 129 -40.85 -7.10 -6.71
CA PRO A 129 -40.85 -6.60 -5.35
C PRO A 129 -41.27 -7.64 -4.31
N ASN A 130 -41.96 -8.71 -4.71
CA ASN A 130 -42.42 -9.77 -3.82
C ASN A 130 -41.34 -10.85 -3.62
N PHE A 131 -40.35 -10.93 -4.50
CA PHE A 131 -39.28 -11.90 -4.38
C PHE A 131 -38.21 -11.40 -3.41
N SER A 132 -37.84 -12.23 -2.43
CA SER A 132 -36.85 -11.90 -1.42
C SER A 132 -35.54 -12.62 -1.73
N TYR A 133 -34.46 -11.85 -1.73
CA TYR A 133 -33.08 -12.36 -1.73
C TYR A 133 -32.50 -12.14 -0.36
N GLU A 134 -31.91 -13.16 0.24
CA GLU A 134 -31.18 -12.97 1.48
C GLU A 134 -29.90 -12.19 1.24
N GLY A 135 -29.70 -11.12 2.00
CA GLY A 135 -28.52 -10.24 1.89
C GLY A 135 -28.51 -9.29 0.68
N LEU A 136 -29.59 -9.25 -0.12
CA LEU A 136 -29.75 -8.27 -1.21
C LEU A 136 -31.10 -7.58 -1.07
N SER A 137 -31.13 -6.46 -0.36
CA SER A 137 -32.34 -5.71 -0.06
C SER A 137 -33.03 -5.15 -1.31
N LYS A 138 -34.28 -4.75 -1.16
CA LYS A 138 -35.04 -4.11 -2.25
C LYS A 138 -34.45 -2.77 -2.64
N GLY A 139 -33.96 -1.99 -1.65
CA GLY A 139 -33.26 -0.72 -1.88
C GLY A 139 -31.95 -0.90 -2.64
N MET A 140 -31.14 -1.92 -2.30
CA MET A 140 -29.92 -2.24 -3.05
C MET A 140 -30.21 -2.63 -4.50
N ARG A 141 -31.29 -3.39 -4.75
CA ARG A 141 -31.74 -3.72 -6.12
C ARG A 141 -32.15 -2.47 -6.88
N LEU A 142 -32.86 -1.54 -6.22
CA LEU A 142 -33.23 -0.25 -6.80
C LEU A 142 -31.99 0.56 -7.20
N GLU A 143 -30.97 0.66 -6.32
CA GLU A 143 -29.70 1.35 -6.64
C GLU A 143 -29.02 0.77 -7.88
N ILE A 144 -28.94 -0.56 -7.99
CA ILE A 144 -28.35 -1.27 -9.13
C ILE A 144 -29.10 -0.96 -10.43
N ILE A 145 -30.44 -0.96 -10.38
CA ILE A 145 -31.29 -0.63 -11.53
C ILE A 145 -31.07 0.83 -11.94
N LEU A 146 -31.10 1.77 -10.99
CA LEU A 146 -30.91 3.19 -11.25
C LEU A 146 -29.52 3.49 -11.81
N ALA A 147 -28.47 2.82 -11.32
CA ALA A 147 -27.12 2.95 -11.87
C ALA A 147 -27.07 2.51 -13.34
N GLY A 148 -27.73 1.40 -13.68
CA GLY A 148 -27.84 0.92 -15.07
C GLY A 148 -28.63 1.88 -15.97
N LEU A 149 -29.79 2.34 -15.52
CA LEU A 149 -30.64 3.28 -16.28
C LEU A 149 -29.97 4.63 -16.47
N GLY A 150 -29.37 5.18 -15.42
CA GLY A 150 -28.61 6.44 -15.48
C GLY A 150 -27.42 6.35 -16.43
N GLY A 151 -26.67 5.25 -16.35
CA GLY A 151 -25.56 4.98 -17.26
C GLY A 151 -26.01 4.79 -18.71
N MET A 152 -27.12 4.08 -18.94
CA MET A 152 -27.74 3.94 -20.26
C MET A 152 -28.12 5.32 -20.83
N GLY A 153 -28.77 6.17 -20.03
CA GLY A 153 -29.14 7.53 -20.42
C GLY A 153 -27.92 8.38 -20.79
N TYR A 154 -26.86 8.34 -19.99
CA TYR A 154 -25.62 9.06 -20.28
C TYR A 154 -24.94 8.57 -21.56
N ILE A 155 -24.80 7.25 -21.74
CA ILE A 155 -24.21 6.67 -22.95
C ILE A 155 -25.04 7.03 -24.19
N TYR A 156 -26.38 6.99 -24.10
CA TYR A 156 -27.26 7.41 -25.19
C TYR A 156 -27.10 8.90 -25.50
N TYR A 157 -27.10 9.75 -24.48
CA TYR A 157 -26.87 11.20 -24.67
C TYR A 157 -25.58 11.48 -25.44
N LYS A 158 -24.48 10.78 -25.12
CA LYS A 158 -23.17 10.96 -25.77
C LYS A 158 -23.07 10.30 -27.15
N THR A 159 -23.61 9.10 -27.31
CA THR A 159 -23.35 8.28 -28.51
C THR A 159 -24.47 8.28 -29.52
N LYS A 160 -25.71 8.58 -29.09
CA LYS A 160 -26.97 8.45 -29.85
C LYS A 160 -27.20 7.04 -30.44
N LYS A 161 -26.61 6.02 -29.82
CA LYS A 161 -26.73 4.62 -30.24
C LYS A 161 -27.45 3.79 -29.21
N ILE A 162 -28.69 3.37 -29.50
CA ILE A 162 -29.57 2.63 -28.56
C ILE A 162 -28.92 1.32 -28.09
N ILE A 163 -28.52 0.45 -29.01
CA ILE A 163 -27.95 -0.87 -28.64
C ILE A 163 -26.74 -0.70 -27.72
N ARG A 164 -25.84 0.22 -28.06
CA ARG A 164 -24.65 0.48 -27.24
C ARG A 164 -25.01 1.00 -25.84
N SER A 165 -26.04 1.80 -25.75
CA SER A 165 -26.51 2.35 -24.47
C SER A 165 -27.15 1.28 -23.61
N VAL A 166 -27.98 0.42 -24.19
CA VAL A 166 -28.61 -0.71 -23.50
C VAL A 166 -27.54 -1.68 -23.00
N CYS A 167 -26.60 -2.10 -23.86
CA CYS A 167 -25.49 -2.96 -23.45
C CYS A 167 -24.67 -2.32 -22.32
N GLY A 168 -24.39 -1.02 -22.41
CA GLY A 168 -23.64 -0.30 -21.37
C GLY A 168 -24.39 -0.24 -20.04
N GLY A 169 -25.69 0.02 -20.06
CA GLY A 169 -26.54 0.00 -18.84
C GLY A 169 -26.58 -1.38 -18.18
N ILE A 170 -26.78 -2.44 -18.98
CA ILE A 170 -26.74 -3.82 -18.48
C ILE A 170 -25.36 -4.13 -17.85
N CYS A 171 -24.26 -3.77 -18.53
CA CYS A 171 -22.92 -3.98 -17.98
C CYS A 171 -22.70 -3.24 -16.66
N LEU A 172 -23.23 -2.03 -16.50
CA LEU A 172 -23.14 -1.28 -15.25
C LEU A 172 -23.88 -1.99 -14.11
N SER A 173 -25.13 -2.38 -14.32
CA SER A 173 -25.91 -3.12 -13.32
C SER A 173 -25.25 -4.47 -12.98
N ALA A 174 -24.81 -5.22 -13.98
CA ALA A 174 -24.12 -6.49 -13.79
C ALA A 174 -22.83 -6.34 -13.00
N THR A 175 -22.08 -5.26 -13.21
CA THR A 175 -20.84 -4.98 -12.47
C THR A 175 -21.11 -4.62 -11.01
N CYS A 176 -22.13 -3.82 -10.71
CA CYS A 176 -22.54 -3.55 -9.33
C CYS A 176 -22.87 -4.85 -8.59
N LEU A 177 -23.70 -5.70 -9.22
CA LEU A 177 -24.06 -6.99 -8.66
C LEU A 177 -22.84 -7.91 -8.49
N ALA A 178 -21.98 -8.01 -9.51
CA ALA A 178 -20.78 -8.84 -9.48
C ALA A 178 -19.82 -8.44 -8.35
N ILE A 179 -19.62 -7.13 -8.10
CA ILE A 179 -18.80 -6.66 -6.99
C ILE A 179 -19.42 -7.05 -5.64
N GLY A 180 -20.75 -6.93 -5.51
CA GLY A 180 -21.48 -7.34 -4.30
C GLY A 180 -21.44 -8.85 -4.03
N LEU A 181 -21.39 -9.68 -5.09
CA LEU A 181 -21.32 -11.15 -5.00
C LEU A 181 -19.88 -11.68 -4.90
N LEU A 182 -18.86 -10.85 -5.15
CA LEU A 182 -17.48 -11.30 -5.33
C LEU A 182 -16.91 -11.99 -4.08
N ILE A 183 -17.03 -11.36 -2.93
CA ILE A 183 -16.50 -11.92 -1.68
C ILE A 183 -17.32 -13.14 -1.22
N PRO A 184 -18.66 -13.10 -1.19
CA PRO A 184 -19.47 -14.30 -0.94
C PRO A 184 -19.09 -15.48 -1.84
N PHE A 185 -18.87 -15.24 -3.12
CA PHE A 185 -18.48 -16.29 -4.06
C PHE A 185 -17.11 -16.88 -3.72
N ILE A 186 -16.10 -16.02 -3.44
CA ILE A 186 -14.74 -16.47 -3.10
C ILE A 186 -14.75 -17.29 -1.81
N THR A 187 -15.43 -16.83 -0.77
CA THR A 187 -15.48 -17.52 0.53
C THR A 187 -16.20 -18.85 0.45
N GLN A 188 -17.32 -18.90 -0.24
CA GLN A 188 -18.06 -20.16 -0.43
C GLN A 188 -17.30 -21.15 -1.30
N TYR A 189 -16.66 -20.69 -2.38
CA TYR A 189 -15.82 -21.56 -3.21
C TYR A 189 -14.63 -22.14 -2.42
N TYR A 190 -14.01 -21.32 -1.56
CA TYR A 190 -12.91 -21.79 -0.71
C TYR A 190 -13.35 -22.90 0.26
N GLU A 191 -14.54 -22.78 0.84
CA GLU A 191 -15.03 -23.71 1.87
C GLU A 191 -15.69 -24.96 1.30
N TYR A 192 -16.45 -24.81 0.23
CA TYR A 192 -17.34 -25.88 -0.29
C TYR A 192 -17.03 -26.28 -1.75
N GLY A 193 -16.05 -25.67 -2.40
CA GLY A 193 -15.79 -25.88 -3.81
C GLY A 193 -16.98 -25.43 -4.68
N LEU A 194 -17.47 -26.34 -5.53
CA LEU A 194 -18.67 -26.08 -6.37
C LEU A 194 -19.99 -26.46 -5.69
N ASN A 195 -19.96 -26.99 -4.48
CA ASN A 195 -21.15 -27.36 -3.72
C ASN A 195 -21.61 -26.18 -2.87
N PHE A 196 -22.14 -25.16 -3.55
CA PHE A 196 -22.64 -23.96 -2.87
C PHE A 196 -23.89 -24.29 -2.03
N GLY A 197 -23.97 -23.65 -0.86
CA GLY A 197 -25.10 -23.75 0.06
C GLY A 197 -25.27 -22.47 0.86
N TYR A 198 -26.26 -22.47 1.76
CA TYR A 198 -26.48 -21.35 2.66
C TYR A 198 -25.29 -21.15 3.61
N HIS A 199 -24.67 -19.99 3.54
CA HIS A 199 -23.54 -19.64 4.39
C HIS A 199 -23.50 -18.14 4.72
N LYS A 200 -23.37 -17.81 6.00
CA LYS A 200 -23.16 -16.42 6.42
C LYS A 200 -21.70 -16.05 6.18
N LEU A 201 -21.44 -15.05 5.35
CA LEU A 201 -20.12 -14.57 4.99
C LEU A 201 -19.19 -14.39 6.19
N TYR A 202 -19.69 -13.76 7.26
CA TYR A 202 -18.91 -13.49 8.47
C TYR A 202 -18.61 -14.73 9.32
N ASN A 203 -19.20 -15.88 9.00
CA ASN A 203 -18.86 -17.17 9.62
C ASN A 203 -17.85 -17.97 8.78
N SER A 204 -17.37 -17.39 7.68
CA SER A 204 -16.39 -18.05 6.80
C SER A 204 -15.09 -18.35 7.54
N THR A 205 -14.63 -19.59 7.46
CA THR A 205 -13.35 -20.00 8.02
C THR A 205 -12.20 -19.22 7.39
N LEU A 206 -12.26 -18.92 6.07
CA LEU A 206 -11.29 -18.11 5.37
C LEU A 206 -11.11 -16.71 6.02
N LEU A 207 -12.22 -16.07 6.42
CA LEU A 207 -12.17 -14.73 7.03
C LEU A 207 -11.86 -14.77 8.53
N HIS A 208 -12.18 -15.87 9.22
CA HIS A 208 -11.84 -16.05 10.64
C HIS A 208 -10.44 -16.61 10.87
N GLN A 209 -9.93 -17.43 9.94
CA GLN A 209 -8.55 -17.86 9.97
C GLN A 209 -7.63 -16.68 9.68
N GLY A 210 -6.48 -16.67 10.33
CA GLY A 210 -5.43 -15.70 10.07
C GLY A 210 -5.32 -14.59 11.11
N PHE A 211 -4.06 -14.30 11.50
CA PHE A 211 -3.69 -13.34 12.52
C PHE A 211 -3.04 -12.06 11.97
N VAL A 212 -2.53 -12.10 10.73
CA VAL A 212 -1.86 -10.95 10.11
C VAL A 212 -2.78 -9.75 9.96
N VAL A 213 -4.05 -10.01 9.65
CA VAL A 213 -5.06 -8.96 9.47
C VAL A 213 -6.19 -9.17 10.47
N HIS A 214 -6.40 -8.21 11.34
CA HIS A 214 -7.44 -8.28 12.35
C HIS A 214 -8.81 -7.90 11.78
N GLY A 215 -9.78 -8.82 11.95
CA GLY A 215 -11.18 -8.61 11.59
C GLY A 215 -11.52 -8.89 10.12
N ALA A 216 -12.63 -9.58 9.90
CA ALA A 216 -13.12 -9.99 8.59
C ALA A 216 -13.30 -8.79 7.63
N GLY A 217 -13.84 -7.68 8.11
CA GLY A 217 -14.04 -6.48 7.29
C GLY A 217 -12.73 -5.85 6.81
N CYS A 218 -11.64 -5.88 7.60
CA CYS A 218 -10.32 -5.40 7.16
C CYS A 218 -9.74 -6.30 6.08
N LYS A 219 -9.92 -7.62 6.17
CA LYS A 219 -9.51 -8.58 5.13
C LYS A 219 -10.22 -8.31 3.81
N ILE A 220 -11.53 -8.11 3.87
CA ILE A 220 -12.35 -7.74 2.71
C ILE A 220 -11.93 -6.38 2.15
N ALA A 221 -11.70 -5.38 3.02
CA ALA A 221 -11.23 -4.06 2.61
C ALA A 221 -9.90 -4.12 1.84
N LEU A 222 -8.92 -4.90 2.32
CA LEU A 222 -7.65 -5.08 1.62
C LEU A 222 -7.83 -5.65 0.22
N PHE A 223 -8.74 -6.60 0.05
CA PHE A 223 -9.03 -7.16 -1.26
C PHE A 223 -9.64 -6.12 -2.21
N TYR A 224 -10.60 -5.32 -1.75
CA TYR A 224 -11.16 -4.24 -2.55
C TYR A 224 -10.14 -3.14 -2.84
N ILE A 225 -9.28 -2.78 -1.89
CA ILE A 225 -8.17 -1.83 -2.08
C ILE A 225 -7.21 -2.34 -3.17
N PHE A 226 -6.86 -3.63 -3.14
CA PHE A 226 -6.02 -4.25 -4.16
C PHE A 226 -6.61 -4.10 -5.57
N LEU A 227 -7.89 -4.42 -5.73
CA LEU A 227 -8.60 -4.23 -7.00
C LEU A 227 -8.66 -2.74 -7.41
N CYS A 228 -8.89 -1.83 -6.46
CA CYS A 228 -8.85 -0.39 -6.71
C CYS A 228 -7.48 0.07 -7.23
N ILE A 229 -6.37 -0.42 -6.67
CA ILE A 229 -5.02 -0.11 -7.14
C ILE A 229 -4.86 -0.49 -8.62
N ILE A 230 -5.32 -1.69 -8.99
CA ILE A 230 -5.26 -2.17 -10.37
C ILE A 230 -6.10 -1.26 -11.29
N LEU A 231 -7.35 -1.00 -10.93
CA LEU A 231 -8.28 -0.23 -11.76
C LEU A 231 -7.90 1.25 -11.87
N PHE A 232 -7.42 1.89 -10.79
CA PHE A 232 -6.90 3.26 -10.86
C PHE A 232 -5.62 3.34 -11.67
N SER A 233 -4.74 2.36 -11.58
CA SER A 233 -3.54 2.27 -12.43
C SER A 233 -3.92 2.14 -13.90
N LEU A 234 -4.89 1.30 -14.23
CA LEU A 234 -5.45 1.16 -15.57
C LEU A 234 -6.09 2.48 -16.06
N ALA A 235 -6.87 3.15 -15.22
CA ALA A 235 -7.49 4.44 -15.55
C ALA A 235 -6.44 5.51 -15.84
N TYR A 236 -5.36 5.55 -15.04
CA TYR A 236 -4.26 6.50 -15.25
C TYR A 236 -3.48 6.17 -16.53
N TYR A 237 -3.22 4.90 -16.80
CA TYR A 237 -2.61 4.44 -18.06
C TYR A 237 -3.44 4.86 -19.29
N ILE A 238 -4.75 4.64 -19.24
CA ILE A 238 -5.67 5.05 -20.34
C ILE A 238 -5.67 6.57 -20.51
N ARG A 239 -5.61 7.31 -19.40
CA ARG A 239 -5.60 8.79 -19.44
C ARG A 239 -4.35 9.33 -20.09
N SER A 240 -3.18 8.78 -19.79
CA SER A 240 -1.90 9.24 -20.30
C SER A 240 -0.81 8.17 -20.18
N HIS A 241 -0.68 7.41 -21.26
CA HIS A 241 0.33 6.37 -21.42
C HIS A 241 1.76 6.85 -21.10
N ASN A 242 2.15 7.99 -21.66
CA ASN A 242 3.50 8.53 -21.48
C ASN A 242 3.80 8.90 -20.02
N ARG A 243 2.84 9.50 -19.31
CA ARG A 243 2.99 9.86 -17.89
C ARG A 243 3.04 8.63 -17.01
N PHE A 244 2.20 7.63 -17.29
CA PHE A 244 2.22 6.36 -16.59
C PHE A 244 3.62 5.73 -16.66
N PHE A 245 4.19 5.60 -17.86
CA PHE A 245 5.53 5.03 -18.01
C PHE A 245 6.64 5.93 -17.43
N ALA A 246 6.46 7.25 -17.42
CA ALA A 246 7.41 8.15 -16.75
C ALA A 246 7.48 7.87 -15.25
N ILE A 247 6.34 7.61 -14.59
CA ILE A 247 6.30 7.21 -13.18
C ILE A 247 6.98 5.85 -12.98
N ILE A 248 6.61 4.83 -13.78
CA ILE A 248 7.16 3.47 -13.66
C ILE A 248 8.69 3.45 -13.82
N ARG A 249 9.22 4.23 -14.76
CA ARG A 249 10.67 4.34 -14.97
C ARG A 249 11.39 5.04 -13.82
N ASN A 250 10.71 5.98 -13.13
CA ASN A 250 11.26 6.68 -11.98
C ASN A 250 11.14 5.89 -10.66
N MET A 251 10.42 4.77 -10.63
CA MET A 251 10.36 3.87 -9.48
C MET A 251 11.74 3.26 -9.26
N ARG A 252 12.53 3.78 -8.37
CA ARG A 252 13.92 3.37 -8.10
C ARG A 252 13.98 1.88 -7.67
N TRP A 253 13.77 0.96 -8.62
CA TRP A 253 13.50 -0.47 -8.39
C TRP A 253 14.53 -1.14 -7.49
N THR A 254 15.82 -0.90 -7.69
CA THR A 254 16.89 -1.46 -6.84
C THR A 254 16.75 -1.02 -5.38
N ARG A 255 16.45 0.27 -5.15
CA ARG A 255 16.25 0.80 -3.81
C ARG A 255 14.92 0.31 -3.21
N SER A 256 13.87 0.22 -4.03
CA SER A 256 12.57 -0.36 -3.62
C SER A 256 12.74 -1.80 -3.14
N LEU A 257 13.50 -2.62 -3.89
CA LEU A 257 13.80 -3.99 -3.51
C LEU A 257 14.55 -4.07 -2.18
N HIS A 258 15.49 -3.14 -1.93
CA HIS A 258 16.20 -3.09 -0.66
C HIS A 258 15.25 -2.90 0.54
N TYR A 259 14.29 -1.96 0.44
CA TYR A 259 13.28 -1.77 1.49
C TYR A 259 12.39 -3.00 1.67
N LEU A 260 11.99 -3.65 0.58
CA LEU A 260 11.20 -4.89 0.65
C LEU A 260 11.98 -6.06 1.27
N VAL A 261 13.29 -6.15 1.00
CA VAL A 261 14.17 -7.14 1.63
C VAL A 261 14.33 -6.88 3.12
N LEU A 262 14.51 -5.64 3.55
CA LEU A 262 14.57 -5.28 4.97
C LEU A 262 13.26 -5.62 5.69
N PHE A 263 12.15 -5.29 5.08
CA PHE A 263 10.82 -5.63 5.58
C PHE A 263 10.64 -7.16 5.70
N GLY A 264 10.97 -7.89 4.64
CA GLY A 264 10.93 -9.35 4.63
C GLY A 264 11.89 -9.98 5.65
N ALA A 265 13.08 -9.39 5.84
CA ALA A 265 14.03 -9.84 6.87
C ALA A 265 13.45 -9.70 8.28
N GLY A 266 12.69 -8.61 8.56
CA GLY A 266 11.98 -8.45 9.82
C GLY A 266 10.91 -9.53 10.04
N ILE A 267 10.12 -9.87 9.01
CA ILE A 267 9.14 -10.96 9.05
C ILE A 267 9.84 -12.30 9.34
N MET A 268 10.88 -12.63 8.57
CA MET A 268 11.60 -13.88 8.69
C MET A 268 12.36 -13.99 10.02
N PHE A 269 12.88 -12.87 10.53
CA PHE A 269 13.55 -12.83 11.82
C PHE A 269 12.62 -13.29 12.94
N ILE A 270 11.40 -12.72 13.01
CA ILE A 270 10.41 -13.10 14.02
C ILE A 270 9.85 -14.50 13.80
N TYR A 271 9.67 -14.90 12.55
CA TYR A 271 9.22 -16.26 12.23
C TYR A 271 10.18 -17.35 12.77
N HIS A 272 11.49 -17.12 12.65
CA HIS A 272 12.50 -18.07 13.12
C HIS A 272 12.94 -17.87 14.58
N ASN A 273 12.74 -16.66 15.12
CA ASN A 273 13.11 -16.28 16.48
C ASN A 273 11.89 -15.67 17.20
N PRO A 274 10.82 -16.45 17.41
CA PRO A 274 9.66 -15.93 18.12
C PRO A 274 10.06 -15.53 19.55
N PRO A 275 9.50 -14.45 20.09
CA PRO A 275 9.75 -14.04 21.47
C PRO A 275 9.36 -15.16 22.43
N ILE A 276 9.94 -15.17 23.64
CA ILE A 276 9.74 -16.21 24.65
C ILE A 276 8.26 -16.53 24.84
N PRO A 277 7.85 -17.81 24.81
CA PRO A 277 6.45 -18.20 24.88
C PRO A 277 5.79 -17.70 26.15
N ASN A 278 4.81 -16.80 26.00
CA ASN A 278 3.82 -16.58 27.03
C ASN A 278 2.82 -17.75 26.94
N PRO A 279 2.54 -18.51 28.03
CA PRO A 279 1.57 -19.61 27.98
C PRO A 279 0.20 -19.25 27.41
N SER A 280 -0.19 -17.98 27.52
CA SER A 280 -1.41 -17.43 26.92
C SER A 280 -1.36 -17.29 25.39
N LEU A 281 -0.19 -17.51 24.76
CA LEU A 281 0.04 -17.39 23.33
C LEU A 281 0.43 -18.73 22.67
N ALA A 282 0.23 -19.87 23.34
CA ALA A 282 0.56 -21.20 22.81
C ALA A 282 -0.11 -21.42 21.43
N ASP A 283 -1.42 -21.12 21.33
CA ASP A 283 -2.18 -21.25 20.07
C ASP A 283 -1.60 -20.37 18.94
N TYR A 284 -0.98 -19.24 19.29
CA TYR A 284 -0.35 -18.34 18.34
C TYR A 284 0.96 -18.93 17.76
N TYR A 285 1.77 -19.62 18.59
CA TYR A 285 2.99 -20.25 18.09
C TYR A 285 2.71 -21.44 17.19
N ASP A 286 1.69 -22.23 17.53
CA ASP A 286 1.23 -23.33 16.67
C ASP A 286 0.73 -22.78 15.33
N TYR A 287 0.08 -21.62 15.35
CA TYR A 287 -0.35 -20.95 14.15
C TYR A 287 0.82 -20.40 13.32
N LEU A 288 1.83 -19.79 13.93
CA LEU A 288 3.02 -19.31 13.19
C LEU A 288 3.67 -20.43 12.39
N ALA A 289 3.72 -21.65 12.94
CA ALA A 289 4.26 -22.80 12.24
C ALA A 289 3.50 -23.14 10.94
N THR A 290 2.23 -22.76 10.84
CA THR A 290 1.34 -23.06 9.71
C THR A 290 0.98 -21.83 8.86
N ILE A 291 1.51 -20.63 9.17
CA ILE A 291 1.13 -19.36 8.51
C ILE A 291 1.22 -19.40 6.99
N TRP A 292 2.21 -20.11 6.45
CA TRP A 292 2.41 -20.24 5.01
C TRP A 292 1.31 -21.07 4.32
N ASN A 293 0.48 -21.76 5.07
CA ASN A 293 -0.66 -22.53 4.58
C ASN A 293 -1.97 -21.72 4.56
N HIS A 294 -1.96 -20.49 5.11
CA HIS A 294 -3.13 -19.63 5.18
C HIS A 294 -3.11 -18.57 4.08
N PRO A 295 -3.92 -18.70 3.00
CA PRO A 295 -3.90 -17.78 1.86
C PRO A 295 -4.20 -16.33 2.25
N ILE A 296 -5.05 -16.13 3.27
CA ILE A 296 -5.45 -14.79 3.71
C ILE A 296 -4.29 -14.05 4.40
N ASP A 297 -3.43 -14.78 5.13
CA ASP A 297 -2.26 -14.18 5.76
C ASP A 297 -1.16 -13.90 4.75
N LEU A 298 -0.95 -14.80 3.79
CA LEU A 298 -0.04 -14.53 2.68
C LEU A 298 -0.48 -13.28 1.91
N PHE A 299 -1.77 -13.12 1.70
CA PHE A 299 -2.32 -11.91 1.08
C PHE A 299 -2.12 -10.69 1.97
N GLY A 300 -2.30 -10.81 3.29
CA GLY A 300 -2.00 -9.76 4.26
C GLY A 300 -0.53 -9.32 4.23
N ILE A 301 0.41 -10.27 4.23
CA ILE A 301 1.86 -10.02 4.10
C ILE A 301 2.19 -9.35 2.76
N PHE A 302 1.58 -9.82 1.67
CA PHE A 302 1.72 -9.18 0.36
C PHE A 302 1.24 -7.72 0.39
N MET A 303 0.06 -7.45 0.95
CA MET A 303 -0.46 -6.08 1.07
C MET A 303 0.38 -5.20 2.01
N ALA A 304 0.95 -5.76 3.08
CA ALA A 304 1.94 -5.06 3.91
C ALA A 304 3.18 -4.65 3.11
N SER A 305 3.68 -5.55 2.25
CA SER A 305 4.78 -5.25 1.33
C SER A 305 4.41 -4.13 0.33
N VAL A 306 3.17 -4.13 -0.17
CA VAL A 306 2.64 -3.04 -1.01
C VAL A 306 2.61 -1.71 -0.24
N ALA A 307 2.23 -1.70 1.04
CA ALA A 307 2.25 -0.48 1.86
C ALA A 307 3.67 0.09 2.02
N ILE A 308 4.66 -0.74 2.29
CA ILE A 308 6.08 -0.33 2.35
C ILE A 308 6.54 0.21 1.00
N PHE A 309 6.24 -0.50 -0.08
CA PHE A 309 6.58 -0.06 -1.43
C PHE A 309 5.99 1.31 -1.77
N LEU A 310 4.70 1.52 -1.51
CA LEU A 310 4.01 2.79 -1.76
C LEU A 310 4.55 3.93 -0.88
N SER A 311 4.90 3.65 0.37
CA SER A 311 5.55 4.62 1.27
C SER A 311 6.90 5.07 0.71
N PHE A 312 7.70 4.13 0.21
CA PHE A 312 8.96 4.46 -0.43
C PHE A 312 8.75 5.26 -1.73
N GLN A 313 7.80 4.89 -2.58
CA GLN A 313 7.51 5.66 -3.80
C GLN A 313 7.00 7.07 -3.49
N SER A 314 6.20 7.24 -2.45
CA SER A 314 5.81 8.56 -1.96
C SER A 314 7.03 9.38 -1.55
N ALA A 315 7.95 8.81 -0.77
CA ALA A 315 9.19 9.46 -0.35
C ALA A 315 10.05 9.87 -1.56
N VAL A 316 10.17 9.01 -2.59
CA VAL A 316 10.88 9.33 -3.85
C VAL A 316 10.25 10.52 -4.56
N ILE A 317 8.93 10.54 -4.68
CA ILE A 317 8.20 11.63 -5.35
C ILE A 317 8.41 12.96 -4.62
N PHE A 318 8.28 12.99 -3.30
CA PHE A 318 8.51 14.22 -2.53
C PHE A 318 9.98 14.65 -2.54
N ASN A 319 10.92 13.70 -2.50
CA ASN A 319 12.35 14.00 -2.65
C ASN A 319 12.62 14.68 -4.01
N ASP A 320 12.09 14.13 -5.13
CA ASP A 320 12.24 14.71 -6.46
C ASP A 320 11.64 16.12 -6.57
N ILE A 321 10.55 16.39 -5.83
CA ILE A 321 9.93 17.73 -5.79
C ILE A 321 10.83 18.74 -5.07
N TYR A 322 11.41 18.37 -3.93
CA TYR A 322 12.25 19.26 -3.13
C TYR A 322 13.66 19.40 -3.68
N ASP A 323 14.14 18.40 -4.42
CA ASP A 323 15.47 18.35 -5.01
C ASP A 323 15.51 18.79 -6.48
N TYR A 324 14.45 19.40 -7.00
CA TYR A 324 14.33 19.76 -8.41
C TYR A 324 15.59 20.46 -8.96
N GLY A 325 16.12 21.45 -8.24
CA GLY A 325 17.32 22.18 -8.68
C GLY A 325 18.61 21.34 -8.68
N ILE A 326 18.72 20.33 -7.82
CA ILE A 326 19.83 19.36 -7.80
C ILE A 326 19.70 18.41 -8.99
N ASP A 327 18.48 17.94 -9.23
CA ASP A 327 18.15 16.99 -10.27
C ASP A 327 18.32 17.56 -11.68
N GLU A 328 18.09 18.85 -11.88
CA GLU A 328 18.41 19.53 -13.17
C GLU A 328 19.88 19.36 -13.56
N VAL A 329 20.77 19.21 -12.58
CA VAL A 329 22.22 19.07 -12.84
C VAL A 329 22.64 17.59 -12.87
N SER A 330 22.16 16.82 -11.90
CA SER A 330 22.66 15.45 -11.65
C SER A 330 21.79 14.33 -12.23
N ASN A 331 20.49 14.60 -12.48
CA ASN A 331 19.50 13.60 -12.86
C ASN A 331 18.50 14.14 -13.89
N ALA A 332 18.99 14.57 -15.03
CA ALA A 332 18.21 15.24 -16.08
C ALA A 332 17.08 14.39 -16.71
N ASP A 333 17.06 13.09 -16.47
CA ASP A 333 16.06 12.12 -16.96
C ASP A 333 14.80 12.02 -16.07
N ARG A 334 14.79 12.70 -14.91
CA ARG A 334 13.65 12.65 -13.98
C ARG A 334 12.37 13.26 -14.55
N PRO A 335 11.17 12.71 -14.19
CA PRO A 335 9.89 13.15 -14.77
C PRO A 335 9.58 14.63 -14.61
N LEU A 336 10.02 15.26 -13.53
CA LEU A 336 9.84 16.70 -13.30
C LEU A 336 10.81 17.53 -14.16
N VAL A 337 12.07 17.11 -14.27
CA VAL A 337 13.10 17.80 -15.05
C VAL A 337 12.77 17.74 -16.55
N THR A 338 12.37 16.57 -17.04
CA THR A 338 11.91 16.38 -18.43
C THR A 338 10.54 17.01 -18.71
N LYS A 339 9.87 17.56 -17.69
CA LYS A 339 8.49 18.09 -17.78
C LYS A 339 7.46 17.06 -18.27
N ALA A 340 7.75 15.78 -18.15
CA ALA A 340 6.83 14.70 -18.51
C ALA A 340 5.56 14.72 -17.64
N ILE A 341 5.67 15.19 -16.38
CA ILE A 341 4.57 15.30 -15.42
C ILE A 341 4.65 16.70 -14.77
N SER A 342 3.51 17.36 -14.57
CA SER A 342 3.46 18.63 -13.83
C SER A 342 3.72 18.40 -12.34
N GLN A 343 4.32 19.38 -11.66
CA GLN A 343 4.60 19.30 -10.23
C GLN A 343 3.33 19.07 -9.39
N SER A 344 2.21 19.70 -9.77
CA SER A 344 0.93 19.52 -9.09
C SER A 344 0.38 18.11 -9.20
N GLU A 345 0.46 17.51 -10.39
CA GLU A 345 0.04 16.12 -10.63
C GLU A 345 0.96 15.14 -9.91
N TYR A 346 2.27 15.35 -9.96
CA TYR A 346 3.27 14.52 -9.29
C TYR A 346 3.10 14.54 -7.77
N ARG A 347 2.84 15.72 -7.19
CA ARG A 347 2.50 15.89 -5.76
C ARG A 347 1.22 15.15 -5.38
N LEU A 348 0.20 15.19 -6.24
CA LEU A 348 -1.05 14.45 -6.00
C LEU A 348 -0.79 12.94 -5.95
N ILE A 349 0.00 12.40 -6.87
CA ILE A 349 0.36 10.98 -6.91
C ILE A 349 1.14 10.59 -5.64
N GLY A 350 2.12 11.40 -5.23
CA GLY A 350 2.89 11.15 -4.01
C GLY A 350 1.99 11.11 -2.76
N ARG A 351 1.07 12.08 -2.63
CA ARG A 351 0.08 12.07 -1.54
C ARG A 351 -0.85 10.86 -1.59
N SER A 352 -1.29 10.46 -2.79
CA SER A 352 -2.15 9.29 -2.96
C SER A 352 -1.43 8.01 -2.53
N PHE A 353 -0.15 7.86 -2.87
CA PHE A 353 0.66 6.72 -2.42
C PHE A 353 0.84 6.71 -0.91
N ALA A 354 1.10 7.87 -0.27
CA ALA A 354 1.21 7.98 1.18
C ALA A 354 -0.07 7.57 1.89
N ILE A 355 -1.21 8.14 1.49
CA ILE A 355 -2.51 7.86 2.09
C ILE A 355 -2.88 6.40 1.90
N LEU A 356 -2.68 5.85 0.70
CA LEU A 356 -3.00 4.47 0.39
C LEU A 356 -2.15 3.48 1.21
N ALA A 357 -0.85 3.77 1.37
CA ALA A 357 0.03 2.97 2.23
C ALA A 357 -0.44 2.96 3.69
N LEU A 358 -0.83 4.13 4.23
CA LEU A 358 -1.38 4.23 5.58
C LEU A 358 -2.72 3.51 5.71
N THR A 359 -3.60 3.60 4.71
CA THR A 359 -4.89 2.89 4.71
C THR A 359 -4.68 1.37 4.73
N ILE A 360 -3.78 0.85 3.89
CA ILE A 360 -3.43 -0.57 3.89
C ILE A 360 -2.85 -0.98 5.25
N ALA A 361 -1.90 -0.22 5.77
CA ALA A 361 -1.27 -0.52 7.05
C ALA A 361 -2.30 -0.51 8.20
N PHE A 362 -3.25 0.41 8.18
CA PHE A 362 -4.32 0.49 9.18
C PHE A 362 -5.28 -0.70 9.10
N CYS A 363 -5.54 -1.24 7.89
CA CYS A 363 -6.30 -2.49 7.74
C CYS A 363 -5.58 -3.69 8.36
N ILE A 364 -4.25 -3.72 8.29
CA ILE A 364 -3.46 -4.85 8.79
C ILE A 364 -3.44 -4.83 10.31
N HIS A 365 -2.76 -3.84 10.92
CA HIS A 365 -2.60 -3.76 12.36
C HIS A 365 -2.23 -2.32 12.78
N GLU A 366 -2.66 -1.88 13.98
CA GLU A 366 -2.36 -0.54 14.49
C GLU A 366 -0.87 -0.30 14.67
N THR A 367 -0.13 -1.29 15.17
CA THR A 367 1.32 -1.18 15.36
C THR A 367 2.04 -1.07 14.01
N PHE A 368 1.65 -1.85 13.02
CA PHE A 368 2.20 -1.74 11.67
C PHE A 368 1.89 -0.38 11.05
N PHE A 369 0.67 0.13 11.22
CA PHE A 369 0.29 1.49 10.81
C PHE A 369 1.21 2.54 11.43
N PHE A 370 1.50 2.42 12.74
CA PHE A 370 2.40 3.33 13.42
C PHE A 370 3.81 3.35 12.80
N PHE A 371 4.38 2.19 12.48
CA PHE A 371 5.70 2.09 11.85
C PHE A 371 5.71 2.66 10.42
N VAL A 372 4.65 2.43 9.64
CA VAL A 372 4.49 3.02 8.30
C VAL A 372 4.35 4.55 8.39
N LEU A 373 3.60 5.06 9.36
CA LEU A 373 3.49 6.49 9.63
C LEU A 373 4.84 7.10 10.04
N LEU A 374 5.55 6.45 10.97
CA LEU A 374 6.89 6.87 11.40
C LEU A 374 7.86 6.93 10.21
N TYR A 375 7.86 5.90 9.37
CA TYR A 375 8.64 5.89 8.13
C TYR A 375 8.35 7.13 7.27
N GLN A 376 7.08 7.45 7.04
CA GLN A 376 6.70 8.60 6.20
C GLN A 376 7.08 9.94 6.84
N MET A 377 6.92 10.06 8.16
CA MET A 377 7.34 11.26 8.89
C MET A 377 8.85 11.48 8.77
N MET A 378 9.65 10.44 8.95
CA MET A 378 11.11 10.53 8.80
C MET A 378 11.50 10.84 7.34
N ALA A 379 10.90 10.20 6.35
CA ALA A 379 11.14 10.52 4.95
C ALA A 379 10.80 12.00 4.61
N PHE A 380 9.79 12.55 5.27
CA PHE A 380 9.49 13.98 5.18
C PHE A 380 10.58 14.85 5.81
N LEU A 381 11.05 14.55 7.02
CA LEU A 381 12.12 15.25 7.70
C LEU A 381 13.43 15.22 6.87
N TYR A 382 13.69 14.09 6.20
CA TYR A 382 14.84 13.95 5.31
C TYR A 382 14.83 14.96 4.16
N SER A 383 13.70 15.10 3.47
CA SER A 383 13.61 15.83 2.20
C SER A 383 13.07 17.25 2.33
N ALA A 384 12.13 17.50 3.25
CA ALA A 384 11.32 18.71 3.28
C ALA A 384 11.86 19.80 4.21
N PRO A 385 11.73 21.10 3.82
CA PRO A 385 11.93 22.22 4.75
C PRO A 385 10.92 22.16 5.92
N PRO A 386 11.24 22.69 7.11
CA PRO A 386 12.47 23.45 7.42
C PRO A 386 13.67 22.57 7.76
N PHE A 387 13.48 21.29 8.07
CA PHE A 387 14.54 20.42 8.59
C PHE A 387 15.50 20.00 7.48
N ARG A 388 15.01 19.37 6.41
CA ARG A 388 15.77 18.90 5.23
C ARG A 388 17.11 18.27 5.63
N LEU A 389 17.07 17.22 6.47
CA LEU A 389 18.24 16.60 7.10
C LEU A 389 19.24 16.05 6.08
N ARG A 390 18.80 15.81 4.82
CA ARG A 390 19.71 15.43 3.74
C ARG A 390 20.85 16.45 3.50
N ASN A 391 20.67 17.72 3.89
CA ASN A 391 21.69 18.76 3.71
C ASN A 391 22.88 18.60 4.64
N TYR A 392 22.80 17.76 5.66
CA TYR A 392 23.81 17.57 6.67
C TYR A 392 24.34 16.14 6.64
N PHE A 393 25.63 15.97 6.36
CA PHE A 393 26.28 14.67 6.14
C PHE A 393 25.95 13.62 7.21
N ILE A 394 26.22 13.93 8.49
CA ILE A 394 26.01 12.97 9.59
C ILE A 394 24.52 12.71 9.80
N ALA A 395 23.70 13.76 9.87
CA ALA A 395 22.27 13.65 10.10
C ALA A 395 21.58 12.84 8.98
N SER A 396 21.93 13.09 7.73
CA SER A 396 21.43 12.40 6.55
C SER A 396 21.67 10.88 6.61
N ASN A 397 22.87 10.45 6.98
CA ASN A 397 23.22 9.05 7.03
C ASN A 397 22.59 8.34 8.24
N LEU A 398 22.58 9.00 9.39
CA LEU A 398 21.94 8.46 10.59
C LEU A 398 20.44 8.31 10.41
N GLU A 399 19.78 9.32 9.85
CA GLU A 399 18.33 9.28 9.59
C GLU A 399 17.94 8.16 8.64
N LEU A 400 18.67 7.99 7.53
CA LEU A 400 18.43 6.89 6.60
C LEU A 400 18.67 5.51 7.26
N ALA A 401 19.69 5.38 8.12
CA ALA A 401 19.91 4.15 8.88
C ALA A 401 18.73 3.85 9.82
N ILE A 402 18.17 4.88 10.47
CA ILE A 402 16.97 4.73 11.30
C ILE A 402 15.75 4.39 10.45
N ILE A 403 15.56 5.00 9.27
CA ILE A 403 14.47 4.64 8.34
C ILE A 403 14.56 3.17 7.93
N PHE A 404 15.75 2.66 7.66
CA PHE A 404 15.96 1.23 7.35
C PHE A 404 15.61 0.34 8.54
N LEU A 405 16.02 0.73 9.76
CA LEU A 405 15.65 0.02 10.98
C LEU A 405 14.13 0.03 11.22
N VAL A 406 13.48 1.18 11.04
CA VAL A 406 12.00 1.30 11.10
C VAL A 406 11.34 0.34 10.12
N THR A 407 11.90 0.17 8.92
CA THR A 407 11.39 -0.77 7.92
C THR A 407 11.55 -2.24 8.36
N LEU A 408 12.68 -2.59 8.95
CA LEU A 408 12.92 -3.91 9.53
C LEU A 408 11.89 -4.19 10.65
N HIS A 409 11.74 -3.26 11.58
CA HIS A 409 10.76 -3.39 12.68
C HIS A 409 9.31 -3.42 12.18
N ALA A 410 8.98 -2.67 11.13
CA ALA A 410 7.68 -2.79 10.48
C ALA A 410 7.40 -4.24 10.03
N GLY A 411 8.42 -4.93 9.50
CA GLY A 411 8.31 -6.36 9.17
C GLY A 411 8.03 -7.24 10.39
N THR A 412 8.72 -7.00 11.50
CA THR A 412 8.49 -7.79 12.72
C THR A 412 7.08 -7.65 13.27
N THR A 413 6.46 -6.46 13.13
CA THR A 413 5.10 -6.20 13.66
C THR A 413 4.00 -6.91 12.90
N VAL A 414 4.24 -7.36 11.68
CA VAL A 414 3.22 -8.04 10.86
C VAL A 414 2.82 -9.39 11.45
N LEU A 415 3.76 -10.09 12.08
CA LEU A 415 3.54 -11.42 12.64
C LEU A 415 3.28 -11.40 14.15
N ILE A 416 3.51 -10.30 14.85
CA ILE A 416 3.30 -10.23 16.31
C ILE A 416 2.20 -9.22 16.62
N PRO A 417 1.04 -9.65 17.19
CA PRO A 417 -0.02 -8.76 17.61
C PRO A 417 0.42 -7.75 18.69
N GLU A 418 1.23 -8.22 19.65
CA GLU A 418 1.78 -7.40 20.73
C GLU A 418 3.28 -7.18 20.52
N TYR A 419 3.61 -6.22 19.67
CA TYR A 419 5.00 -5.85 19.43
C TYR A 419 5.64 -5.18 20.64
N ARG A 420 6.86 -5.66 21.02
CA ARG A 420 7.74 -4.98 21.97
C ARG A 420 9.07 -4.71 21.29
N PHE A 421 9.68 -3.57 21.60
CA PHE A 421 11.00 -3.22 21.05
C PHE A 421 12.07 -4.27 21.39
N GLU A 422 11.93 -4.93 22.53
CA GLU A 422 12.79 -6.00 23.04
C GLU A 422 12.74 -7.28 22.19
N ASN A 423 11.73 -7.43 21.32
CA ASN A 423 11.62 -8.58 20.42
C ASN A 423 12.77 -8.65 19.41
N VAL A 424 13.49 -7.53 19.20
CA VAL A 424 14.74 -7.50 18.44
C VAL A 424 15.86 -7.13 19.41
N PRO A 425 16.87 -7.98 19.60
CA PRO A 425 17.96 -7.73 20.54
C PRO A 425 18.65 -6.40 20.31
N HIS A 426 19.02 -5.72 21.39
CA HIS A 426 19.60 -4.37 21.33
C HIS A 426 20.90 -4.32 20.51
N HIS A 427 21.74 -5.36 20.58
CA HIS A 427 22.97 -5.42 19.79
C HIS A 427 22.69 -5.46 18.27
N ILE A 428 21.59 -6.10 17.85
CA ILE A 428 21.15 -6.07 16.43
C ILE A 428 20.67 -4.67 16.07
N THR A 429 19.84 -4.05 16.90
CA THR A 429 19.30 -2.71 16.67
C THR A 429 20.41 -1.65 16.56
N PHE A 430 21.32 -1.58 17.53
CA PHE A 430 22.41 -0.60 17.53
C PHE A 430 23.47 -0.93 16.49
N GLY A 431 23.84 -2.20 16.34
CA GLY A 431 24.77 -2.64 15.31
C GLY A 431 24.28 -2.29 13.89
N PHE A 432 23.00 -2.48 13.65
CA PHE A 432 22.34 -2.12 12.40
C PHE A 432 22.45 -0.61 12.12
N ILE A 433 22.09 0.26 13.07
CA ILE A 433 22.17 1.72 12.90
C ILE A 433 23.60 2.15 12.58
N ILE A 434 24.59 1.67 13.36
CA ILE A 434 25.99 2.06 13.20
C ILE A 434 26.49 1.63 11.82
N CYS A 435 26.31 0.36 11.45
CA CYS A 435 26.83 -0.18 10.20
C CYS A 435 26.18 0.48 8.97
N TYR A 436 24.87 0.68 8.99
CA TYR A 436 24.19 1.36 7.90
C TYR A 436 24.58 2.85 7.80
N ALA A 437 24.68 3.57 8.92
CA ALA A 437 25.07 4.98 8.91
C ALA A 437 26.47 5.18 8.29
N LEU A 438 27.42 4.26 8.57
CA LEU A 438 28.74 4.27 7.97
C LEU A 438 28.72 3.92 6.47
N ALA A 439 27.92 2.94 6.06
CA ALA A 439 27.85 2.47 4.68
C ALA A 439 27.13 3.44 3.73
N LEU A 440 26.14 4.19 4.22
CA LEU A 440 25.28 5.07 3.41
C LEU A 440 25.99 6.26 2.76
N VAL A 441 27.24 6.51 3.10
CA VAL A 441 28.10 7.52 2.45
C VAL A 441 28.21 7.28 0.94
N VAL A 442 28.05 6.04 0.50
CA VAL A 442 28.12 5.64 -0.92
C VAL A 442 27.08 6.36 -1.81
N LYS A 443 25.95 6.77 -1.24
CA LYS A 443 24.89 7.47 -1.99
C LYS A 443 25.33 8.80 -2.62
N ASP A 444 26.37 9.43 -2.06
CA ASP A 444 26.80 10.78 -2.44
C ASP A 444 27.78 10.78 -3.64
N PHE A 445 28.21 9.62 -4.16
CA PHE A 445 29.11 9.54 -5.32
C PHE A 445 28.58 10.25 -6.56
N LYS A 446 27.30 10.06 -6.85
CA LYS A 446 26.67 10.52 -8.08
C LYS A 446 26.33 12.01 -8.04
N ASP A 447 25.83 12.49 -6.91
CA ASP A 447 25.16 13.79 -6.80
C ASP A 447 26.13 14.95 -6.50
N TYR A 448 27.46 14.73 -6.47
CA TYR A 448 28.49 15.71 -6.10
C TYR A 448 28.33 17.09 -6.77
N GLU A 449 28.13 17.16 -8.10
CA GLU A 449 28.04 18.44 -8.81
C GLU A 449 26.76 19.20 -8.46
N GLY A 450 25.64 18.50 -8.34
CA GLY A 450 24.36 19.08 -7.93
C GLY A 450 24.38 19.52 -6.48
N ASP A 451 24.92 18.69 -5.59
CA ASP A 451 25.03 18.97 -4.16
C ASP A 451 25.95 20.18 -3.91
N LYS A 452 27.08 20.27 -4.63
CA LYS A 452 28.01 21.42 -4.53
C LYS A 452 27.34 22.72 -4.97
N LYS A 453 26.58 22.70 -6.06
CA LYS A 453 25.84 23.86 -6.57
C LYS A 453 24.74 24.32 -5.62
N SER A 454 24.13 23.37 -4.88
CA SER A 454 23.01 23.61 -3.97
C SER A 454 23.40 23.77 -2.50
N ASN A 455 24.70 23.90 -2.20
CA ASN A 455 25.25 24.01 -0.84
C ASN A 455 24.83 22.87 0.11
N VAL A 456 24.71 21.65 -0.42
CA VAL A 456 24.48 20.45 0.39
C VAL A 456 25.83 19.97 0.94
N HIS A 457 25.90 19.79 2.25
CA HIS A 457 27.12 19.38 2.93
C HIS A 457 27.24 17.86 2.99
N THR A 458 27.87 17.27 1.97
CA THR A 458 28.24 15.85 1.92
C THR A 458 29.74 15.68 2.18
N LEU A 459 30.19 14.43 2.38
CA LEU A 459 31.62 14.14 2.53
C LEU A 459 32.42 14.65 1.32
N TYR A 460 31.84 14.56 0.12
CA TYR A 460 32.44 14.96 -1.13
C TYR A 460 32.47 16.48 -1.31
N THR A 461 31.44 17.20 -0.93
CA THR A 461 31.37 18.65 -1.05
C THR A 461 32.26 19.35 -0.03
N LEU A 462 32.46 18.73 1.15
CA LEU A 462 33.31 19.27 2.22
C LEU A 462 34.80 19.05 1.96
N PHE A 463 35.22 17.86 1.52
CA PHE A 463 36.63 17.48 1.44
C PHE A 463 37.15 17.25 0.02
N GLY A 464 36.26 17.37 -0.99
CA GLY A 464 36.59 17.11 -2.39
C GLY A 464 36.63 15.61 -2.76
N ILE A 465 36.72 15.31 -4.07
CA ILE A 465 36.56 13.97 -4.61
C ILE A 465 37.62 12.99 -4.11
N LYS A 466 38.91 13.40 -4.04
CA LYS A 466 39.99 12.47 -3.68
C LYS A 466 39.89 12.05 -2.21
N ILE A 467 39.74 13.01 -1.32
CA ILE A 467 39.60 12.75 0.13
C ILE A 467 38.23 12.05 0.38
N GLY A 468 37.17 12.48 -0.31
CA GLY A 468 35.87 11.86 -0.23
C GLY A 468 35.87 10.36 -0.60
N ASN A 469 36.55 9.97 -1.69
CA ASN A 469 36.70 8.57 -2.08
C ASN A 469 37.47 7.78 -1.00
N PHE A 470 38.56 8.31 -0.49
CA PHE A 470 39.37 7.67 0.56
C PHE A 470 38.58 7.48 1.85
N ALA A 471 37.92 8.54 2.31
CA ALA A 471 37.08 8.49 3.51
C ALA A 471 35.89 7.52 3.34
N THR A 472 35.25 7.53 2.19
CA THR A 472 34.15 6.55 1.87
C THR A 472 34.67 5.12 1.90
N ALA A 473 35.87 4.86 1.35
CA ALA A 473 36.46 3.53 1.38
C ALA A 473 36.71 3.07 2.84
N ILE A 474 37.24 3.92 3.70
CA ILE A 474 37.43 3.62 5.13
C ILE A 474 36.09 3.35 5.80
N LEU A 475 35.08 4.22 5.63
CA LEU A 475 33.79 4.09 6.32
C LEU A 475 33.05 2.83 5.89
N VAL A 476 33.06 2.50 4.61
CA VAL A 476 32.43 1.26 4.09
C VAL A 476 33.17 0.03 4.59
N CYS A 477 34.51 0.05 4.63
CA CYS A 477 35.29 -1.04 5.19
C CYS A 477 35.06 -1.19 6.69
N CYS A 478 35.00 -0.11 7.43
CA CYS A 478 34.64 -0.15 8.86
C CYS A 478 33.23 -0.75 9.05
N ALA A 479 32.24 -0.28 8.29
CA ALA A 479 30.90 -0.84 8.33
C ALA A 479 30.90 -2.36 8.09
N THR A 480 31.61 -2.81 7.04
CA THR A 480 31.66 -4.21 6.65
C THR A 480 32.34 -5.09 7.71
N LEU A 481 33.43 -4.61 8.30
CA LEU A 481 34.17 -5.38 9.33
C LEU A 481 33.50 -5.34 10.71
N LEU A 482 32.83 -4.23 11.05
CA LEU A 482 32.11 -4.10 12.32
C LEU A 482 30.80 -4.89 12.34
N THR A 483 30.16 -5.08 11.19
CA THR A 483 28.88 -5.81 11.11
C THR A 483 28.93 -7.18 11.78
N PRO A 484 29.83 -8.12 11.43
CA PRO A 484 29.86 -9.45 12.07
C PRO A 484 30.22 -9.38 13.55
N LEU A 485 30.97 -8.37 13.98
CA LEU A 485 31.33 -8.19 15.39
C LEU A 485 30.13 -7.72 16.20
N LEU A 486 29.45 -6.65 15.74
CA LEU A 486 28.32 -6.07 16.45
C LEU A 486 27.06 -6.95 16.41
N LEU A 487 26.91 -7.78 15.38
CA LEU A 487 25.78 -8.71 15.25
C LEU A 487 26.09 -10.10 15.80
N HIS A 488 27.23 -10.30 16.46
CA HIS A 488 27.69 -11.60 17.01
C HIS A 488 27.78 -12.72 15.94
N LEU A 489 28.18 -12.39 14.73
CA LEU A 489 28.35 -13.30 13.59
C LEU A 489 29.85 -13.51 13.26
N SER A 490 30.65 -13.86 14.26
CA SER A 490 32.11 -13.94 14.15
C SER A 490 32.61 -14.87 13.03
N GLN A 491 31.84 -15.92 12.66
CA GLN A 491 32.11 -16.80 11.53
C GLN A 491 32.15 -16.07 10.17
N LEU A 492 31.55 -14.90 10.05
CA LEU A 492 31.53 -14.11 8.82
C LEU A 492 32.67 -13.08 8.72
N ILE A 493 33.60 -13.01 9.68
CA ILE A 493 34.70 -12.01 9.67
C ILE A 493 35.57 -12.16 8.41
N VAL A 494 35.92 -13.40 8.02
CA VAL A 494 36.75 -13.65 6.83
C VAL A 494 35.99 -13.24 5.55
N PHE A 495 34.71 -13.59 5.45
CA PHE A 495 33.85 -13.18 4.35
C PHE A 495 33.76 -11.64 4.26
N SER A 496 33.56 -10.98 5.38
CA SER A 496 33.54 -9.51 5.47
C SER A 496 34.86 -8.87 5.04
N GLY A 497 35.99 -9.50 5.37
CA GLY A 497 37.31 -9.08 4.88
C GLY A 497 37.44 -9.17 3.36
N ILE A 498 36.96 -10.25 2.74
CA ILE A 498 36.93 -10.39 1.28
C ILE A 498 36.05 -9.30 0.64
N VAL A 499 34.86 -9.08 1.16
CA VAL A 499 33.95 -8.04 0.68
C VAL A 499 34.56 -6.64 0.84
N CYS A 500 35.28 -6.39 1.92
CA CYS A 500 36.02 -5.14 2.13
C CYS A 500 37.05 -4.91 1.00
N ILE A 501 37.81 -5.92 0.61
CA ILE A 501 38.77 -5.83 -0.50
C ILE A 501 38.01 -5.50 -1.82
N LEU A 502 36.88 -6.14 -2.08
CA LEU A 502 36.08 -5.87 -3.28
C LEU A 502 35.56 -4.40 -3.29
N PHE A 503 35.16 -3.85 -2.14
CA PHE A 503 34.80 -2.43 -2.04
C PHE A 503 35.97 -1.52 -2.34
N LEU A 504 37.15 -1.78 -1.79
CA LEU A 504 38.36 -1.00 -2.07
C LEU A 504 38.68 -1.00 -3.56
N LEU A 505 38.63 -2.16 -4.20
CA LEU A 505 38.84 -2.29 -5.65
C LEU A 505 37.78 -1.50 -6.44
N ALA A 506 36.49 -1.61 -6.10
CA ALA A 506 35.41 -0.90 -6.78
C ALA A 506 35.55 0.62 -6.64
N ILE A 507 35.85 1.12 -5.43
CA ILE A 507 36.01 2.55 -5.18
C ILE A 507 37.25 3.11 -5.89
N THR A 508 38.34 2.35 -5.98
CA THR A 508 39.62 2.79 -6.53
C THR A 508 39.63 2.74 -8.07
N PHE A 509 39.20 1.63 -8.65
CA PHE A 509 39.39 1.36 -10.09
C PHE A 509 38.20 1.71 -10.97
N VAL A 510 36.99 1.84 -10.43
CA VAL A 510 35.84 2.26 -11.23
C VAL A 510 35.81 3.78 -11.35
N GLU A 511 36.10 4.31 -12.54
CA GLU A 511 36.19 5.76 -12.77
C GLU A 511 34.83 6.45 -12.90
N LYS A 512 33.88 5.83 -13.66
CA LYS A 512 32.56 6.42 -13.91
C LYS A 512 31.71 6.38 -12.63
N ARG A 513 31.34 7.57 -12.12
CA ARG A 513 30.62 7.73 -10.83
C ARG A 513 29.34 6.91 -10.73
N ASN A 514 28.52 6.90 -11.79
CA ASN A 514 27.27 6.13 -11.82
C ASN A 514 27.52 4.62 -11.73
N ILE A 515 28.56 4.10 -12.41
CA ILE A 515 28.93 2.69 -12.36
C ILE A 515 29.50 2.36 -10.99
N LYS A 516 30.33 3.25 -10.43
CA LYS A 516 30.90 3.12 -9.08
C LYS A 516 29.80 2.99 -8.02
N GLU A 517 28.83 3.93 -7.98
CA GLU A 517 27.69 3.86 -7.08
C GLU A 517 26.95 2.53 -7.24
N MET A 518 26.62 2.15 -8.48
CA MET A 518 25.88 0.91 -8.77
C MET A 518 26.65 -0.33 -8.30
N THR A 519 27.95 -0.41 -8.58
CA THR A 519 28.79 -1.55 -8.19
C THR A 519 28.89 -1.68 -6.69
N VAL A 520 29.21 -0.58 -5.98
CA VAL A 520 29.34 -0.60 -4.51
C VAL A 520 27.99 -0.88 -3.85
N THR A 521 26.91 -0.29 -4.34
CA THR A 521 25.56 -0.55 -3.81
C THR A 521 25.14 -2.01 -4.03
N SER A 522 25.43 -2.60 -5.20
CA SER A 522 25.11 -4.01 -5.47
C SER A 522 25.91 -4.96 -4.60
N LEU A 523 27.22 -4.71 -4.42
CA LEU A 523 28.07 -5.50 -3.50
C LEU A 523 27.55 -5.41 -2.06
N TYR A 524 27.19 -4.19 -1.62
CA TYR A 524 26.63 -3.98 -0.28
C TYR A 524 25.29 -4.71 -0.11
N PHE A 525 24.43 -4.70 -1.12
CA PHE A 525 23.18 -5.42 -1.10
C PHE A 525 23.37 -6.93 -0.96
N ILE A 526 24.30 -7.54 -1.72
CA ILE A 526 24.64 -8.96 -1.61
C ILE A 526 25.19 -9.26 -0.22
N TYR A 527 26.09 -8.39 0.30
CA TYR A 527 26.62 -8.51 1.63
C TYR A 527 25.52 -8.53 2.70
N VAL A 528 24.62 -7.57 2.64
CA VAL A 528 23.48 -7.45 3.58
C VAL A 528 22.56 -8.67 3.51
N LEU A 529 22.26 -9.19 2.31
CA LEU A 529 21.49 -10.43 2.16
C LEU A 529 22.17 -11.61 2.85
N THR A 530 23.49 -11.73 2.72
CA THR A 530 24.25 -12.78 3.40
C THR A 530 24.19 -12.62 4.92
N ILE A 531 24.38 -11.42 5.43
CA ILE A 531 24.26 -11.12 6.87
C ILE A 531 22.86 -11.49 7.39
N PHE A 532 21.79 -11.10 6.70
CA PHE A 532 20.43 -11.46 7.11
C PHE A 532 20.18 -12.96 7.07
N TYR A 533 20.69 -13.66 6.06
CA TYR A 533 20.59 -15.10 6.02
C TYR A 533 21.16 -15.74 7.29
N PHE A 534 22.39 -15.38 7.66
CA PHE A 534 23.03 -15.90 8.87
C PHE A 534 22.32 -15.44 10.16
N LEU A 535 21.88 -14.20 10.22
CA LEU A 535 21.16 -13.66 11.38
C LEU A 535 19.83 -14.39 11.63
N ILE A 536 19.11 -14.73 10.58
CA ILE A 536 17.80 -15.38 10.65
C ILE A 536 17.95 -16.87 10.99
N PHE A 537 18.86 -17.59 10.32
CA PHE A 537 18.90 -19.05 10.36
C PHE A 537 19.90 -19.64 11.33
N GLN A 538 20.91 -18.92 11.78
CA GLN A 538 21.94 -19.48 12.66
C GLN A 538 21.81 -19.15 14.15
N GLN A 539 20.95 -18.19 14.52
CA GLN A 539 20.76 -17.85 15.94
C GLN A 539 19.80 -18.77 16.70
N GLN A 540 19.25 -19.81 16.08
CA GLN A 540 18.31 -20.75 16.72
C GLN A 540 18.84 -21.48 17.98
N GLY A 541 20.13 -21.34 18.34
CA GLY A 541 20.71 -22.00 19.49
C GLY A 541 21.12 -21.11 20.68
N THR A 542 21.15 -19.79 20.53
CA THR A 542 21.80 -18.90 21.51
C THR A 542 20.87 -18.07 22.38
N TYR A 543 19.57 -18.06 22.10
CA TYR A 543 18.60 -17.24 22.88
C TYR A 543 18.05 -17.91 24.14
N ILE A 544 18.42 -19.18 24.42
CA ILE A 544 17.89 -19.95 25.58
C ILE A 544 18.62 -19.61 26.90
N ASP A 545 19.77 -18.91 26.88
CA ASP A 545 20.65 -18.77 28.06
C ASP A 545 20.82 -17.35 28.63
N TYR A 546 19.92 -16.42 28.41
CA TYR A 546 19.95 -15.13 29.11
C TYR A 546 18.77 -14.95 30.05
N HIS A 547 18.88 -15.60 31.22
CA HIS A 547 18.17 -15.25 32.46
C HIS A 547 19.12 -14.49 33.39
#